data_8bd7e9c2a74980e25895adef03882295
#
_entry.id   8bd7e9c2a74980e25895adef03882295
#
_cell.length_a   1.000
_cell.length_b   1.000
_cell.length_c   1.000
_cell.angle_alpha   90.00
_cell.angle_beta   90.00
_cell.angle_gamma   90.00
#
_symmetry.space_group_name_H-M   'P 1'
#
loop_
_entity.id
_entity.type
_entity.pdbx_description
1 polymer ?
#
loop_
_entity_poly.entity_id
_entity_poly.type
_entity_poly.pdbx_seq_one_letter_code
_entity_poly.pdbx_strand_id
1 'polypeptide(L)'
;GRQYGKSEWSGREFSVVDTGGWVVNSDDIFEGEIRKQVMLAVEEADVILFVVDVMNGVTDLDMEVAGILRRTKKPVIMVANKTDNNDLQYNAAEFYSLGLGDPYCISALSGFGTGDLLDLIISKFTKEAEEVLEDEIPRFAVVGRPNAGKSSIVNSFIGEDRNIVTDIAGTTRDSIYTRYEKFGF
;
A
#
# COMPACT_ATOMS: atom_id res chain seq x y z
N GLY A 1 -13.57 5.17 6.65
CA GLY A 1 -13.34 3.80 6.37
C GLY A 1 -12.10 3.53 5.56
N ARG A 2 -11.71 2.30 5.57
CA ARG A 2 -10.57 1.82 4.78
C ARG A 2 -11.09 1.12 3.54
N GLN A 3 -10.26 1.10 2.50
CA GLN A 3 -10.57 0.38 1.27
C GLN A 3 -9.82 -0.93 1.25
N TYR A 4 -10.52 -1.99 0.89
CA TYR A 4 -9.97 -3.33 0.82
C TYR A 4 -10.07 -3.87 -0.60
N GLY A 5 -9.09 -4.64 -1.01
CA GLY A 5 -9.13 -5.40 -2.24
C GLY A 5 -8.56 -6.78 -1.99
N LYS A 6 -8.86 -7.70 -2.88
CA LYS A 6 -8.36 -9.06 -2.82
C LYS A 6 -7.93 -9.49 -4.21
N SER A 7 -6.79 -10.14 -4.32
CA SER A 7 -6.28 -10.60 -5.60
C SER A 7 -5.32 -11.77 -5.41
N GLU A 8 -4.74 -12.19 -6.50
CA GLU A 8 -3.78 -13.29 -6.54
C GLU A 8 -2.58 -12.89 -7.39
N TRP A 9 -1.39 -13.30 -6.97
CA TRP A 9 -0.17 -13.15 -7.74
C TRP A 9 0.71 -14.37 -7.53
N SER A 10 1.18 -14.97 -8.62
CA SER A 10 2.04 -16.16 -8.57
C SER A 10 1.46 -17.29 -7.72
N GLY A 11 0.16 -17.53 -7.84
CA GLY A 11 -0.52 -18.60 -7.12
C GLY A 11 -0.82 -18.31 -5.66
N ARG A 12 -0.55 -17.09 -5.17
CA ARG A 12 -0.82 -16.71 -3.78
C ARG A 12 -1.89 -15.64 -3.72
N GLU A 13 -2.91 -15.92 -2.92
CA GLU A 13 -3.94 -14.94 -2.63
C GLU A 13 -3.46 -13.94 -1.58
N PHE A 14 -3.88 -12.71 -1.72
CA PHE A 14 -3.59 -11.67 -0.74
C PHE A 14 -4.73 -10.67 -0.68
N SER A 15 -4.81 -9.93 0.41
CA SER A 15 -5.67 -8.78 0.48
C SER A 15 -4.84 -7.51 0.63
N VAL A 16 -5.37 -6.40 0.13
CA VAL A 16 -4.71 -5.10 0.20
C VAL A 16 -5.64 -4.08 0.83
N VAL A 17 -5.08 -3.23 1.67
CA VAL A 17 -5.80 -2.15 2.35
C VAL A 17 -5.20 -0.82 1.93
N ASP A 18 -6.02 0.03 1.31
CA ASP A 18 -5.65 1.42 1.04
C ASP A 18 -6.19 2.27 2.19
N THR A 19 -5.30 2.71 3.07
CA THR A 19 -5.69 3.44 4.27
C THR A 19 -6.09 4.88 4.00
N GLY A 20 -5.70 5.43 2.86
CA GLY A 20 -5.93 6.83 2.54
C GLY A 20 -7.16 7.11 1.70
N GLY A 21 -7.85 6.07 1.26
CA GLY A 21 -8.89 6.24 0.24
C GLY A 21 -10.17 6.89 0.71
N TRP A 22 -10.35 7.10 2.00
CA TRP A 22 -11.60 7.61 2.53
C TRP A 22 -11.50 9.05 3.07
N VAL A 23 -10.31 9.59 3.11
CA VAL A 23 -10.14 10.97 3.55
C VAL A 23 -10.42 11.87 2.37
N VAL A 24 -11.68 12.17 2.18
CA VAL A 24 -12.13 12.94 1.06
C VAL A 24 -12.67 14.25 1.61
N ASN A 25 -12.37 15.34 1.00
CA ASN A 25 -13.04 16.62 1.22
C ASN A 25 -12.53 17.52 2.34
N SER A 26 -11.40 17.25 2.96
CA SER A 26 -10.80 18.32 3.73
C SER A 26 -9.37 18.52 3.27
N ASP A 27 -9.07 19.73 2.87
CA ASP A 27 -7.71 20.16 2.63
C ASP A 27 -6.89 20.09 3.93
N ASP A 28 -7.60 19.91 5.05
CA ASP A 28 -7.04 19.77 6.38
C ASP A 28 -7.00 18.29 6.77
N ILE A 29 -6.17 17.52 6.06
CA ILE A 29 -5.87 16.19 6.55
C ILE A 29 -4.88 16.40 7.69
N PHE A 30 -5.41 16.34 8.88
CA PHE A 30 -4.60 16.51 10.09
C PHE A 30 -3.58 15.38 10.18
N GLU A 31 -2.37 15.71 10.56
CA GLU A 31 -1.32 14.74 10.84
C GLU A 31 -1.83 13.62 11.74
N GLY A 32 -2.72 13.94 12.67
CA GLY A 32 -3.33 12.95 13.55
C GLY A 32 -4.12 11.87 12.83
N GLU A 33 -4.82 12.22 11.76
CA GLU A 33 -5.57 11.24 10.96
C GLU A 33 -4.63 10.29 10.21
N ILE A 34 -3.58 10.83 9.61
CA ILE A 34 -2.59 10.02 8.92
C ILE A 34 -1.89 9.08 9.91
N ARG A 35 -1.50 9.60 11.07
CA ARG A 35 -0.87 8.79 12.12
C ARG A 35 -1.78 7.64 12.54
N LYS A 36 -3.06 7.92 12.73
CA LYS A 36 -4.04 6.92 13.11
C LYS A 36 -4.18 5.83 12.03
N GLN A 37 -4.23 6.23 10.76
CA GLN A 37 -4.29 5.29 9.63
C GLN A 37 -3.07 4.37 9.61
N VAL A 38 -1.88 4.95 9.80
CA VAL A 38 -0.63 4.18 9.81
C VAL A 38 -0.62 3.19 10.98
N MET A 39 -1.05 3.61 12.14
CA MET A 39 -1.08 2.73 13.32
C MET A 39 -2.06 1.58 13.14
N LEU A 40 -3.22 1.84 12.54
CA LEU A 40 -4.17 0.77 12.23
C LEU A 40 -3.61 -0.21 11.19
N ALA A 41 -2.91 0.32 10.18
CA ALA A 41 -2.28 -0.52 9.17
C ALA A 41 -1.21 -1.43 9.80
N VAL A 42 -0.41 -0.89 10.71
CA VAL A 42 0.61 -1.67 11.43
C VAL A 42 -0.02 -2.80 12.23
N GLU A 43 -1.19 -2.58 12.81
CA GLU A 43 -1.87 -3.64 13.56
C GLU A 43 -2.44 -4.73 12.65
N GLU A 44 -3.02 -4.36 11.52
CA GLU A 44 -3.80 -5.27 10.71
C GLU A 44 -3.02 -5.97 9.60
N ALA A 45 -1.97 -5.35 9.10
CA ALA A 45 -1.25 -5.87 7.94
C ALA A 45 -0.08 -6.75 8.34
N ASP A 46 0.27 -7.67 7.46
CA ASP A 46 1.47 -8.51 7.59
C ASP A 46 2.69 -7.81 6.97
N VAL A 47 2.45 -7.00 5.95
CA VAL A 47 3.47 -6.21 5.23
C VAL A 47 2.90 -4.81 5.02
N ILE A 48 3.76 -3.80 5.13
CA ILE A 48 3.35 -2.42 4.96
C ILE A 48 4.10 -1.81 3.78
N LEU A 49 3.35 -1.23 2.84
CA LEU A 49 3.91 -0.43 1.76
C LEU A 49 3.81 1.04 2.16
N PHE A 50 4.94 1.68 2.27
CA PHE A 50 4.99 3.12 2.52
C PHE A 50 5.28 3.83 1.19
N VAL A 51 4.27 4.53 0.68
CA VAL A 51 4.35 5.18 -0.63
C VAL A 51 4.81 6.62 -0.48
N VAL A 52 5.88 6.95 -1.19
CA VAL A 52 6.40 8.32 -1.28
C VAL A 52 6.39 8.77 -2.75
N ASP A 53 6.40 10.07 -2.95
CA ASP A 53 6.30 10.70 -4.26
C ASP A 53 7.63 11.34 -4.62
N VAL A 54 8.33 10.78 -5.62
CA VAL A 54 9.65 11.28 -6.01
C VAL A 54 9.61 12.69 -6.60
N MET A 55 8.44 13.12 -7.09
CA MET A 55 8.29 14.45 -7.68
C MET A 55 8.31 15.55 -6.63
N ASN A 56 7.86 15.25 -5.42
CA ASN A 56 7.78 16.23 -4.33
C ASN A 56 8.92 16.14 -3.32
N GLY A 57 9.72 15.08 -3.40
CA GLY A 57 10.77 14.86 -2.42
C GLY A 57 10.26 14.49 -1.04
N VAL A 58 11.13 14.49 -0.06
CA VAL A 58 10.80 14.16 1.33
C VAL A 58 10.02 15.31 1.95
N THR A 59 8.85 14.98 2.50
CA THR A 59 8.01 15.95 3.21
C THR A 59 8.08 15.71 4.72
N ASP A 60 7.62 16.69 5.50
CA ASP A 60 7.53 16.52 6.96
C ASP A 60 6.62 15.37 7.35
N LEU A 61 5.53 15.18 6.60
CA LEU A 61 4.61 14.08 6.85
C LEU A 61 5.26 12.73 6.54
N ASP A 62 6.08 12.66 5.49
CA ASP A 62 6.86 11.45 5.21
C ASP A 62 7.78 11.09 6.37
N MET A 63 8.44 12.10 6.95
CA MET A 63 9.32 11.88 8.10
C MET A 63 8.55 11.39 9.32
N GLU A 64 7.37 11.91 9.54
CA GLU A 64 6.52 11.49 10.67
C GLU A 64 6.06 10.05 10.50
N VAL A 65 5.56 9.69 9.32
CA VAL A 65 5.13 8.32 9.01
C VAL A 65 6.31 7.36 9.14
N ALA A 66 7.46 7.72 8.58
CA ALA A 66 8.66 6.90 8.69
C ALA A 66 9.06 6.66 10.15
N GLY A 67 8.90 7.67 11.00
CA GLY A 67 9.17 7.54 12.43
C GLY A 67 8.32 6.48 13.11
N ILE A 68 7.06 6.37 12.73
CA ILE A 68 6.17 5.34 13.24
C ILE A 68 6.60 3.97 12.69
N LEU A 69 6.85 3.89 11.39
CA LEU A 69 7.17 2.63 10.73
C LEU A 69 8.51 2.03 11.17
N ARG A 70 9.47 2.87 11.56
CA ARG A 70 10.75 2.36 12.08
C ARG A 70 10.60 1.58 13.39
N ARG A 71 9.50 1.77 14.09
CA ARG A 71 9.24 1.11 15.39
C ARG A 71 8.55 -0.23 15.25
N THR A 72 7.98 -0.53 14.08
CA THR A 72 7.31 -1.81 13.88
C THR A 72 8.31 -2.91 13.58
N LYS A 73 7.98 -4.13 13.98
CA LYS A 73 8.74 -5.33 13.62
C LYS A 73 8.27 -5.94 12.31
N LYS A 74 7.16 -5.46 11.77
CA LYS A 74 6.62 -5.97 10.51
C LYS A 74 7.47 -5.47 9.34
N PRO A 75 7.55 -6.24 8.25
CA PRO A 75 8.25 -5.79 7.05
C PRO A 75 7.63 -4.51 6.50
N VAL A 76 8.46 -3.54 6.21
CA VAL A 76 8.07 -2.29 5.57
C VAL A 76 8.83 -2.17 4.26
N ILE A 77 8.10 -1.95 3.17
CA ILE A 77 8.69 -1.68 1.86
C ILE A 77 8.38 -0.24 1.53
N MET A 78 9.42 0.58 1.37
CA MET A 78 9.25 1.96 0.94
C MET A 78 9.18 2.01 -0.58
N VAL A 79 8.08 2.52 -1.09
CA VAL A 79 7.80 2.54 -2.53
C VAL A 79 7.89 3.97 -3.02
N ALA A 80 8.87 4.25 -3.88
CA ALA A 80 9.06 5.55 -4.50
C ALA A 80 8.27 5.59 -5.81
N ASN A 81 7.08 6.14 -5.75
CA ASN A 81 6.17 6.22 -6.89
C ASN A 81 6.46 7.42 -7.78
N LYS A 82 5.90 7.39 -8.97
CA LYS A 82 6.05 8.40 -10.02
C LYS A 82 7.46 8.45 -10.62
N THR A 83 8.15 7.31 -10.58
CA THR A 83 9.46 7.15 -11.19
C THR A 83 9.27 6.80 -12.68
N ASP A 84 8.86 7.79 -13.46
CA ASP A 84 8.47 7.57 -14.87
C ASP A 84 9.66 7.52 -15.82
N ASN A 85 10.84 7.94 -15.37
CA ASN A 85 12.04 7.92 -16.17
C ASN A 85 13.29 7.76 -15.29
N ASN A 86 14.44 7.55 -15.93
CA ASN A 86 15.70 7.30 -15.23
C ASN A 86 16.16 8.47 -14.35
N ASP A 87 15.89 9.70 -14.78
CA ASP A 87 16.28 10.87 -13.98
C ASP A 87 15.54 10.92 -12.65
N LEU A 88 14.28 10.51 -12.64
CA LEU A 88 13.48 10.48 -11.42
C LEU A 88 13.95 9.37 -10.46
N GLN A 89 14.58 8.32 -10.96
CA GLN A 89 15.16 7.30 -10.09
C GLN A 89 16.27 7.87 -9.20
N TYR A 90 17.05 8.82 -9.72
CA TYR A 90 18.06 9.48 -8.90
C TYR A 90 17.44 10.28 -7.76
N ASN A 91 16.27 10.86 -8.01
CA ASN A 91 15.57 11.63 -6.98
C ASN A 91 15.10 10.74 -5.82
N ALA A 92 14.93 9.45 -6.04
CA ALA A 92 14.55 8.53 -4.97
C ALA A 92 15.63 8.40 -3.89
N ALA A 93 16.87 8.75 -4.18
CA ALA A 93 17.98 8.61 -3.25
C ALA A 93 17.78 9.43 -1.96
N GLU A 94 17.08 10.56 -2.02
CA GLU A 94 16.84 11.36 -0.83
C GLU A 94 15.98 10.64 0.22
N PHE A 95 15.20 9.64 -0.21
CA PHE A 95 14.33 8.88 0.70
C PHE A 95 15.10 7.90 1.59
N TYR A 96 16.37 7.64 1.31
CA TYR A 96 17.22 6.88 2.24
C TYR A 96 17.28 7.56 3.62
N SER A 97 17.14 8.88 3.66
CA SER A 97 17.15 9.63 4.92
C SER A 97 16.04 9.24 5.87
N LEU A 98 15.00 8.57 5.38
CA LEU A 98 13.88 8.13 6.20
C LEU A 98 14.21 6.90 7.06
N GLY A 99 15.32 6.24 6.81
CA GLY A 99 15.77 5.12 7.64
C GLY A 99 14.97 3.84 7.48
N LEU A 100 14.35 3.62 6.31
CA LEU A 100 13.54 2.44 6.00
C LEU A 100 14.15 1.56 4.92
N GLY A 101 15.44 1.74 4.65
CA GLY A 101 16.15 0.96 3.63
C GLY A 101 16.02 1.56 2.24
N ASP A 102 16.20 0.71 1.25
CA ASP A 102 16.21 1.13 -0.16
C ASP A 102 14.80 1.48 -0.64
N PRO A 103 14.61 2.66 -1.25
CA PRO A 103 13.34 2.97 -1.90
C PRO A 103 13.17 2.11 -3.15
N TYR A 104 12.00 1.49 -3.29
CA TYR A 104 11.68 0.68 -4.44
C TYR A 104 10.97 1.55 -5.47
N CYS A 105 11.63 1.77 -6.62
CA CYS A 105 11.15 2.71 -7.62
C CYS A 105 10.11 2.06 -8.54
N ILE A 106 8.95 2.69 -8.63
CA ILE A 106 7.88 2.26 -9.53
C ILE A 106 7.20 3.46 -10.16
N SER A 107 6.39 3.18 -11.19
CA SER A 107 5.38 4.10 -11.67
C SER A 107 4.05 3.36 -11.73
N ALA A 108 3.15 3.67 -10.82
CA ALA A 108 1.82 3.06 -10.80
C ALA A 108 1.04 3.40 -12.08
N LEU A 109 1.29 4.59 -12.63
CA LEU A 109 0.60 5.06 -13.83
C LEU A 109 1.00 4.24 -15.07
N SER A 110 2.28 3.97 -15.25
CA SER A 110 2.78 3.23 -16.41
C SER A 110 2.89 1.73 -16.19
N GLY A 111 2.81 1.28 -14.95
CA GLY A 111 3.02 -0.11 -14.56
C GLY A 111 4.47 -0.51 -14.36
N PHE A 112 5.40 0.43 -14.54
CA PHE A 112 6.82 0.14 -14.36
C PHE A 112 7.12 -0.33 -12.93
N GLY A 113 7.76 -1.49 -12.82
CA GLY A 113 8.21 -2.04 -11.54
C GLY A 113 7.13 -2.67 -10.67
N THR A 114 5.86 -2.62 -11.08
CA THR A 114 4.75 -3.10 -10.23
C THR A 114 4.73 -4.61 -10.06
N GLY A 115 5.09 -5.35 -11.10
CA GLY A 115 5.17 -6.82 -11.00
C GLY A 115 6.28 -7.28 -10.08
N ASP A 116 7.45 -6.68 -10.21
CA ASP A 116 8.59 -6.99 -9.33
C ASP A 116 8.28 -6.59 -7.88
N LEU A 117 7.55 -5.50 -7.70
CA LEU A 117 7.12 -5.08 -6.36
C LEU A 117 6.17 -6.12 -5.75
N LEU A 118 5.22 -6.65 -6.52
CA LEU A 118 4.35 -7.73 -6.04
C LEU A 118 5.15 -8.97 -5.64
N ASP A 119 6.14 -9.35 -6.42
CA ASP A 119 7.03 -10.46 -6.06
C ASP A 119 7.72 -10.21 -4.72
N LEU A 120 8.18 -8.98 -4.51
CA LEU A 120 8.83 -8.60 -3.25
C LEU A 120 7.85 -8.66 -2.08
N ILE A 121 6.64 -8.14 -2.24
CA ILE A 121 5.61 -8.17 -1.20
C ILE A 121 5.33 -9.61 -0.79
N ILE A 122 5.09 -10.48 -1.77
CA ILE A 122 4.79 -11.88 -1.52
C ILE A 122 5.94 -12.57 -0.80
N SER A 123 7.17 -12.23 -1.15
CA SER A 123 8.34 -12.80 -0.49
C SER A 123 8.44 -12.45 0.98
N LYS A 124 7.78 -11.36 1.41
CA LYS A 124 7.76 -10.91 2.80
C LYS A 124 6.66 -11.58 3.63
N PHE A 125 5.67 -12.19 3.00
CA PHE A 125 4.69 -12.97 3.73
C PHE A 125 5.36 -14.24 4.29
N THR A 126 5.00 -14.61 5.50
CA THR A 126 5.62 -15.78 6.13
C THR A 126 5.10 -17.07 5.51
N LYS A 127 5.94 -18.11 5.51
CA LYS A 127 5.57 -19.41 4.94
C LYS A 127 4.41 -20.10 5.67
N GLU A 128 4.15 -19.73 6.89
CA GLU A 128 3.05 -20.26 7.69
C GLU A 128 1.69 -19.93 7.08
N ALA A 129 1.66 -19.01 6.14
CA ALA A 129 0.44 -18.65 5.43
C ALA A 129 -0.04 -19.72 4.43
N GLU A 130 0.71 -20.78 4.19
CA GLU A 130 0.32 -21.82 3.23
C GLU A 130 -0.79 -22.74 3.74
N GLU A 131 -1.03 -22.79 5.04
CA GLU A 131 -2.08 -23.64 5.65
C GLU A 131 -3.28 -22.83 6.16
N VAL A 132 -3.42 -21.61 5.70
CA VAL A 132 -4.30 -20.66 6.34
C VAL A 132 -5.70 -20.70 5.75
N LEU A 133 -6.71 -20.72 6.64
CA LEU A 133 -8.12 -20.58 6.31
C LEU A 133 -8.37 -19.26 5.57
N GLU A 134 -9.42 -19.21 4.75
CA GLU A 134 -9.75 -18.02 3.93
C GLU A 134 -9.75 -16.70 4.69
N ASP A 135 -10.05 -16.72 5.98
CA ASP A 135 -10.09 -15.52 6.82
C ASP A 135 -8.71 -14.99 7.20
N GLU A 136 -7.66 -15.74 6.87
CA GLU A 136 -6.29 -15.41 7.25
C GLU A 136 -5.37 -15.21 6.04
N ILE A 137 -5.96 -14.82 4.90
CA ILE A 137 -5.17 -14.47 3.71
C ILE A 137 -4.19 -13.36 4.07
N PRO A 138 -2.92 -13.49 3.67
CA PRO A 138 -1.93 -12.45 3.95
C PRO A 138 -2.39 -11.09 3.46
N ARG A 139 -2.14 -10.08 4.25
CA ARG A 139 -2.59 -8.72 3.98
C ARG A 139 -1.42 -7.76 3.96
N PHE A 140 -1.40 -6.90 2.96
CA PHE A 140 -0.53 -5.75 3.03
C PHE A 140 -1.35 -4.46 3.03
N ALA A 141 -0.84 -3.46 3.71
CA ALA A 141 -1.49 -2.16 3.79
C ALA A 141 -0.64 -1.13 3.06
N VAL A 142 -1.32 -0.21 2.39
CA VAL A 142 -0.67 0.89 1.67
C VAL A 142 -0.89 2.17 2.47
N VAL A 143 0.19 2.77 2.93
CA VAL A 143 0.17 3.98 3.74
C VAL A 143 1.02 5.06 3.08
N GLY A 144 0.81 6.29 3.47
CA GLY A 144 1.56 7.43 2.97
C GLY A 144 0.69 8.68 2.92
N ARG A 145 1.33 9.80 2.60
CA ARG A 145 0.63 11.06 2.51
C ARG A 145 -0.41 11.07 1.37
N PRO A 146 -1.37 11.99 1.42
CA PRO A 146 -2.32 12.15 0.31
C PRO A 146 -1.61 12.45 -1.01
N ASN A 147 -2.16 11.96 -2.10
CA ASN A 147 -1.67 12.19 -3.47
C ASN A 147 -0.30 11.57 -3.81
N ALA A 148 0.22 10.71 -2.94
CA ALA A 148 1.44 9.94 -3.25
C ALA A 148 1.17 8.83 -4.29
N GLY A 149 -0.10 8.52 -4.55
CA GLY A 149 -0.48 7.53 -5.54
C GLY A 149 -0.88 6.18 -4.96
N LYS A 150 -1.32 6.14 -3.71
CA LYS A 150 -1.72 4.89 -3.05
C LYS A 150 -2.83 4.17 -3.80
N SER A 151 -3.89 4.88 -4.17
CA SER A 151 -5.01 4.29 -4.91
C SER A 151 -4.58 3.77 -6.28
N SER A 152 -3.70 4.49 -6.95
CA SER A 152 -3.18 4.06 -8.25
C SER A 152 -2.35 2.79 -8.13
N ILE A 153 -1.58 2.65 -7.06
CA ILE A 153 -0.81 1.44 -6.78
C ILE A 153 -1.76 0.26 -6.53
N VAL A 154 -2.74 0.46 -5.67
CA VAL A 154 -3.73 -0.58 -5.38
C VAL A 154 -4.43 -1.02 -6.66
N ASN A 155 -4.86 -0.07 -7.49
CA ASN A 155 -5.52 -0.39 -8.75
C ASN A 155 -4.61 -1.16 -9.71
N SER A 156 -3.32 -0.84 -9.74
CA SER A 156 -2.38 -1.56 -10.60
C SER A 156 -2.21 -3.02 -10.14
N PHE A 157 -2.34 -3.29 -8.86
CA PHE A 157 -2.22 -4.65 -8.31
C PHE A 157 -3.45 -5.49 -8.54
N ILE A 158 -4.62 -4.88 -8.46
CA ILE A 158 -5.87 -5.62 -8.61
C ILE A 158 -6.50 -5.46 -9.99
N GLY A 159 -5.99 -4.57 -10.83
CA GLY A 159 -6.38 -4.42 -12.22
C GLY A 159 -7.55 -3.47 -12.46
N GLU A 160 -7.82 -3.20 -13.75
CA GLU A 160 -8.74 -2.15 -14.18
C GLU A 160 -10.20 -2.42 -13.86
N ASP A 161 -10.61 -3.67 -13.86
CA ASP A 161 -12.02 -4.06 -13.69
C ASP A 161 -12.41 -4.21 -12.23
N ARG A 162 -11.57 -3.80 -11.31
CA ARG A 162 -11.75 -4.11 -9.91
C ARG A 162 -12.24 -2.93 -9.13
N ASN A 163 -13.16 -3.22 -8.23
CA ASN A 163 -13.65 -2.25 -7.29
C ASN A 163 -12.89 -2.39 -5.98
N ILE A 164 -12.59 -1.27 -5.35
CA ILE A 164 -12.01 -1.29 -4.02
C ILE A 164 -13.16 -1.33 -3.02
N VAL A 165 -13.06 -2.24 -2.07
CA VAL A 165 -14.05 -2.38 -1.01
C VAL A 165 -13.80 -1.31 0.04
N THR A 166 -14.83 -0.54 0.39
CA THR A 166 -14.72 0.45 1.45
C THR A 166 -15.27 -0.10 2.75
N ASP A 167 -14.52 0.07 3.82
CA ASP A 167 -14.94 -0.33 5.15
C ASP A 167 -15.68 0.82 5.82
N ILE A 168 -16.87 1.08 5.34
CA ILE A 168 -17.77 2.07 5.92
C ILE A 168 -18.95 1.32 6.51
N ALA A 169 -19.34 1.67 7.74
CA ALA A 169 -20.45 1.03 8.43
C ALA A 169 -21.73 1.08 7.59
N GLY A 170 -22.38 -0.06 7.43
CA GLY A 170 -23.61 -0.17 6.65
C GLY A 170 -23.44 -0.20 5.15
N THR A 171 -22.21 -0.32 4.66
CA THR A 171 -21.96 -0.39 3.22
C THR A 171 -22.17 -1.78 2.66
N THR A 172 -22.16 -1.85 1.34
CA THR A 172 -22.22 -3.10 0.58
C THR A 172 -20.85 -3.76 0.47
N ARG A 173 -20.04 -3.63 1.50
CA ARG A 173 -18.68 -4.14 1.51
C ARG A 173 -18.58 -5.60 1.07
N ASP A 174 -19.42 -6.44 1.61
CA ASP A 174 -19.36 -7.88 1.32
C ASP A 174 -19.63 -8.18 -0.14
N SER A 175 -20.60 -7.52 -0.74
CA SER A 175 -20.92 -7.75 -2.15
C SER A 175 -19.82 -7.23 -3.07
N ILE A 176 -19.19 -6.12 -2.73
CA ILE A 176 -18.07 -5.58 -3.48
C ILE A 176 -16.86 -6.51 -3.31
N TYR A 177 -16.62 -6.97 -2.10
CA TYR A 177 -15.52 -7.87 -1.79
C TYR A 177 -15.61 -9.16 -2.61
N THR A 178 -16.80 -9.71 -2.77
CA THR A 178 -17.03 -10.89 -3.57
C THR A 178 -16.59 -10.71 -5.01
N ARG A 179 -16.70 -9.51 -5.56
CA ARG A 179 -16.28 -9.23 -6.94
C ARG A 179 -14.78 -9.36 -7.12
N TYR A 180 -14.00 -9.07 -6.10
CA TYR A 180 -12.55 -9.19 -6.19
C TYR A 180 -12.08 -10.63 -6.19
N GLU A 181 -12.82 -11.51 -5.59
CA GLU A 181 -12.44 -12.91 -5.51
C GLU A 181 -12.31 -13.58 -6.88
N LYS A 182 -13.11 -13.15 -7.85
CA LYS A 182 -13.03 -13.70 -9.21
C LYS A 182 -11.70 -13.44 -9.89
N PHE A 183 -10.93 -12.47 -9.44
CA PHE A 183 -9.63 -12.18 -10.02
C PHE A 183 -8.52 -12.99 -9.38
N GLY A 184 -8.81 -13.68 -8.33
CA GLY A 184 -7.90 -14.60 -7.68
C GLY A 184 -7.92 -16.00 -8.26
N PHE A 185 -8.56 -16.17 -9.36
CA PHE A 185 -8.70 -17.48 -9.95
C PHE A 185 -8.64 -17.54 -11.36
#